data_5fc8e54c41fc238b58421f86d5ba0426
#
_entry.id   5fc8e54c41fc238b58421f86d5ba0426
#
_cell.length_a   1.000
_cell.length_b   1.000
_cell.length_c   1.000
_cell.angle_alpha   90.00
_cell.angle_beta   90.00
_cell.angle_gamma   90.00
#
_symmetry.space_group_name_H-M   'P 1'
#
loop_
_entity.id
_entity.type
_entity.pdbx_description
1 polymer ?
#
loop_
_entity_poly.entity_id
_entity_poly.type
_entity_poly.pdbx_seq_one_letter_code
_entity_poly.pdbx_strand_id
1 'polypeptide(L)'
;MKVLITGAGGQLGSALQTVVSDREVVALTRAELDITDFDEVRSAVAAYRPNVVINCAAYTAVDLAESDEAGAFKLNADGPRNLAVITAELNIALVQVSTDYVFDGTGNRPYHENDQTNPQSVYGRSKLAGEQFVASLNPRHFIARTAWLYHHEPANAKNFPKTMLAQSHRASVKVVNDQYGSPTYAPHLAEAVARLIETQSYGVYHLAGGGQTTWFDLTRRLYQLFGVQTAVEPCTTDEFPRPAKRPAYSVLTTNQEPQVLLPPWEVGLSEFANAMQQVS
;
A
#
# COMPACT_ATOMS: atom_id res chain seq x y z
N MET A 1 15.04 -5.09 18.50
CA MET A 1 13.58 -5.12 18.31
C MET A 1 13.22 -6.28 17.40
N LYS A 2 12.21 -7.08 17.78
CA LYS A 2 11.68 -8.19 16.95
C LYS A 2 10.45 -7.69 16.18
N VAL A 3 10.45 -7.90 14.87
CA VAL A 3 9.40 -7.45 13.94
C VAL A 3 8.72 -8.68 13.34
N LEU A 4 7.39 -8.77 13.41
CA LEU A 4 6.61 -9.76 12.69
C LEU A 4 5.92 -9.08 11.51
N ILE A 5 6.12 -9.59 10.30
CA ILE A 5 5.54 -9.08 9.06
C ILE A 5 4.55 -10.12 8.53
N THR A 6 3.29 -9.75 8.37
CA THR A 6 2.29 -10.57 7.68
C THR A 6 2.20 -10.17 6.22
N GLY A 7 1.78 -11.09 5.34
CA GLY A 7 1.76 -10.81 3.91
C GLY A 7 3.17 -10.62 3.31
N ALA A 8 4.16 -11.32 3.87
CA ALA A 8 5.58 -11.17 3.57
C ALA A 8 5.96 -11.41 2.10
N GLY A 9 5.16 -12.19 1.36
CA GLY A 9 5.36 -12.42 -0.09
C GLY A 9 4.83 -11.30 -1.00
N GLY A 10 4.21 -10.25 -0.44
CA GLY A 10 3.73 -9.08 -1.19
C GLY A 10 4.83 -8.04 -1.44
N GLN A 11 4.51 -7.00 -2.22
CA GLN A 11 5.46 -5.94 -2.61
C GLN A 11 6.07 -5.23 -1.39
N LEU A 12 5.23 -4.77 -0.45
CA LEU A 12 5.72 -4.09 0.76
C LEU A 12 6.36 -5.09 1.73
N GLY A 13 5.78 -6.28 1.91
CA GLY A 13 6.34 -7.31 2.78
C GLY A 13 7.76 -7.72 2.35
N SER A 14 8.00 -7.84 1.05
CA SER A 14 9.32 -8.09 0.47
C SER A 14 10.31 -6.94 0.75
N ALA A 15 9.90 -5.69 0.49
CA ALA A 15 10.74 -4.51 0.74
C ALA A 15 11.09 -4.35 2.23
N LEU A 16 10.14 -4.60 3.13
CA LEU A 16 10.37 -4.52 4.58
C LEU A 16 11.42 -5.53 5.04
N GLN A 17 11.40 -6.75 4.56
CA GLN A 17 12.41 -7.77 4.94
C GLN A 17 13.84 -7.30 4.64
N THR A 18 14.04 -6.57 3.55
CA THR A 18 15.32 -5.97 3.18
C THR A 18 15.67 -4.81 4.10
N VAL A 19 14.74 -3.88 4.30
CA VAL A 19 14.97 -2.62 5.04
C VAL A 19 15.20 -2.84 6.53
N VAL A 20 14.51 -3.81 7.15
CA VAL A 20 14.65 -4.10 8.59
C VAL A 20 15.54 -5.31 8.86
N SER A 21 16.42 -5.68 7.93
CA SER A 21 17.30 -6.87 8.02
C SER A 21 18.31 -6.80 9.17
N ASP A 22 18.55 -5.63 9.74
CA ASP A 22 19.36 -5.41 10.93
C ASP A 22 18.65 -5.81 12.25
N ARG A 23 17.38 -6.19 12.17
CA ARG A 23 16.52 -6.57 13.30
C ARG A 23 16.20 -8.06 13.26
N GLU A 24 15.63 -8.58 14.34
CA GLU A 24 15.08 -9.93 14.34
C GLU A 24 13.74 -9.92 13.60
N VAL A 25 13.70 -10.50 12.40
CA VAL A 25 12.52 -10.48 11.52
C VAL A 25 11.87 -11.86 11.44
N VAL A 26 10.57 -11.90 11.66
CA VAL A 26 9.68 -13.03 11.38
C VAL A 26 8.76 -12.62 10.25
N ALA A 27 8.95 -13.16 9.06
CA ALA A 27 8.21 -12.80 7.86
C ALA A 27 7.30 -13.97 7.46
N LEU A 28 5.98 -13.79 7.58
CA LEU A 28 5.00 -14.83 7.35
C LEU A 28 4.15 -14.51 6.11
N THR A 29 4.13 -15.47 5.20
CA THR A 29 3.26 -15.47 4.02
C THR A 29 1.83 -15.92 4.40
N ARG A 30 0.87 -15.82 3.47
CA ARG A 30 -0.49 -16.31 3.69
C ARG A 30 -0.54 -17.82 4.00
N ALA A 31 0.38 -18.60 3.46
CA ALA A 31 0.42 -20.04 3.71
C ALA A 31 0.91 -20.39 5.12
N GLU A 32 1.63 -19.46 5.78
CA GLU A 32 2.21 -19.64 7.10
C GLU A 32 1.37 -18.96 8.20
N LEU A 33 0.54 -17.97 7.83
CA LEU A 33 -0.38 -17.30 8.75
C LEU A 33 -1.57 -16.72 7.97
N ASP A 34 -2.75 -17.30 8.14
CA ASP A 34 -4.00 -16.67 7.72
C ASP A 34 -4.48 -15.69 8.82
N ILE A 35 -4.34 -14.39 8.59
CA ILE A 35 -4.75 -13.37 9.55
C ILE A 35 -6.27 -13.37 9.83
N THR A 36 -7.06 -14.05 8.99
CA THR A 36 -8.52 -14.18 9.20
C THR A 36 -8.88 -15.28 10.18
N ASP A 37 -7.93 -16.15 10.53
CA ASP A 37 -8.07 -17.14 11.58
C ASP A 37 -7.53 -16.58 12.90
N PHE A 38 -8.42 -16.40 13.86
CA PHE A 38 -8.11 -15.80 15.17
C PHE A 38 -7.12 -16.63 15.99
N ASP A 39 -7.27 -17.96 15.96
CA ASP A 39 -6.44 -18.88 16.76
C ASP A 39 -5.04 -19.02 16.14
N GLU A 40 -4.93 -19.02 14.81
CA GLU A 40 -3.62 -18.95 14.12
C GLU A 40 -2.88 -17.67 14.49
N VAL A 41 -3.55 -16.50 14.45
CA VAL A 41 -2.94 -15.21 14.81
C VAL A 41 -2.50 -15.23 16.28
N ARG A 42 -3.34 -15.70 17.19
CA ARG A 42 -3.01 -15.81 18.62
C ARG A 42 -1.80 -16.71 18.84
N SER A 43 -1.76 -17.86 18.20
CA SER A 43 -0.69 -18.83 18.32
C SER A 43 0.64 -18.27 17.80
N ALA A 44 0.62 -17.64 16.62
CA ALA A 44 1.80 -17.04 16.01
C ALA A 44 2.37 -15.90 16.86
N VAL A 45 1.53 -14.94 17.27
CA VAL A 45 1.99 -13.80 18.08
C VAL A 45 2.51 -14.25 19.44
N ALA A 46 1.87 -15.24 20.09
CA ALA A 46 2.34 -15.82 21.34
C ALA A 46 3.68 -16.57 21.22
N ALA A 47 3.87 -17.31 20.11
CA ALA A 47 5.10 -18.07 19.86
C ALA A 47 6.28 -17.13 19.55
N TYR A 48 6.09 -16.17 18.67
CA TYR A 48 7.17 -15.29 18.20
C TYR A 48 7.46 -14.13 19.15
N ARG A 49 6.47 -13.66 19.94
CA ARG A 49 6.58 -12.53 20.87
C ARG A 49 7.24 -11.30 20.24
N PRO A 50 6.70 -10.76 19.14
CA PRO A 50 7.28 -9.59 18.51
C PRO A 50 7.10 -8.33 19.36
N ASN A 51 7.93 -7.32 19.12
CA ASN A 51 7.73 -5.98 19.67
C ASN A 51 6.72 -5.17 18.85
N VAL A 52 6.65 -5.46 17.55
CA VAL A 52 5.73 -4.85 16.60
C VAL A 52 5.28 -5.86 15.54
N VAL A 53 4.00 -5.79 15.17
CA VAL A 53 3.44 -6.49 14.02
C VAL A 53 3.21 -5.49 12.90
N ILE A 54 3.70 -5.79 11.68
CA ILE A 54 3.44 -5.00 10.48
C ILE A 54 2.52 -5.81 9.57
N ASN A 55 1.27 -5.39 9.45
CA ASN A 55 0.29 -6.07 8.60
C ASN A 55 0.32 -5.54 7.17
N CYS A 56 0.97 -6.30 6.27
CA CYS A 56 0.97 -6.08 4.83
C CYS A 56 -0.02 -7.00 4.09
N ALA A 57 -0.69 -7.92 4.79
CA ALA A 57 -1.69 -8.80 4.19
C ALA A 57 -2.96 -7.99 3.86
N ALA A 58 -3.43 -8.10 2.62
CA ALA A 58 -4.62 -7.41 2.16
C ALA A 58 -5.23 -8.07 0.92
N TYR A 59 -6.54 -7.93 0.77
CA TYR A 59 -7.27 -8.17 -0.48
C TYR A 59 -7.11 -6.93 -1.37
N THR A 60 -6.25 -7.00 -2.38
CA THR A 60 -5.87 -5.84 -3.21
C THR A 60 -6.46 -5.87 -4.62
N ALA A 61 -7.26 -6.90 -4.95
CA ALA A 61 -7.94 -7.00 -6.24
C ALA A 61 -9.18 -6.08 -6.26
N VAL A 62 -8.96 -4.78 -6.46
CA VAL A 62 -9.96 -3.70 -6.31
C VAL A 62 -11.23 -3.97 -7.12
N ASP A 63 -11.11 -4.41 -8.39
CA ASP A 63 -12.26 -4.70 -9.24
C ASP A 63 -12.99 -5.98 -8.83
N LEU A 64 -12.26 -7.02 -8.40
CA LEU A 64 -12.86 -8.27 -7.93
C LEU A 64 -13.60 -8.08 -6.60
N ALA A 65 -13.17 -7.15 -5.77
CA ALA A 65 -13.85 -6.84 -4.51
C ALA A 65 -15.31 -6.42 -4.72
N GLU A 66 -15.66 -5.77 -5.85
CA GLU A 66 -17.05 -5.39 -6.14
C GLU A 66 -18.00 -6.62 -6.30
N SER A 67 -17.46 -7.78 -6.64
CA SER A 67 -18.20 -9.05 -6.74
C SER A 67 -17.90 -10.03 -5.59
N ASP A 68 -16.86 -9.79 -4.79
CA ASP A 68 -16.45 -10.61 -3.65
C ASP A 68 -16.31 -9.73 -2.39
N GLU A 69 -17.38 -9.04 -2.03
CA GLU A 69 -17.42 -8.16 -0.87
C GLU A 69 -17.10 -8.90 0.43
N ALA A 70 -17.64 -10.11 0.59
CA ALA A 70 -17.39 -10.93 1.79
C ALA A 70 -15.90 -11.28 1.94
N GLY A 71 -15.22 -11.70 0.87
CA GLY A 71 -13.79 -11.98 0.88
C GLY A 71 -12.95 -10.73 1.14
N ALA A 72 -13.34 -9.59 0.57
CA ALA A 72 -12.67 -8.32 0.80
C ALA A 72 -12.77 -7.88 2.27
N PHE A 73 -13.95 -7.92 2.88
CA PHE A 73 -14.14 -7.56 4.30
C PHE A 73 -13.48 -8.57 5.24
N LYS A 74 -13.59 -9.87 4.95
CA LYS A 74 -12.93 -10.91 5.75
C LYS A 74 -11.43 -10.64 5.89
N LEU A 75 -10.75 -10.34 4.77
CA LEU A 75 -9.29 -10.13 4.81
C LEU A 75 -8.89 -8.72 5.23
N ASN A 76 -9.63 -7.68 4.78
CA ASN A 76 -9.25 -6.28 5.03
C ASN A 76 -9.82 -5.68 6.31
N ALA A 77 -10.83 -6.31 6.92
CA ALA A 77 -11.45 -5.83 8.16
C ALA A 77 -11.29 -6.85 9.31
N ASP A 78 -11.76 -8.12 9.15
CA ASP A 78 -11.68 -9.11 10.22
C ASP A 78 -10.24 -9.51 10.53
N GLY A 79 -9.38 -9.66 9.51
CA GLY A 79 -7.95 -9.92 9.71
C GLY A 79 -7.24 -8.86 10.56
N PRO A 80 -7.29 -7.56 10.20
CA PRO A 80 -6.79 -6.48 11.05
C PRO A 80 -7.42 -6.41 12.44
N ARG A 81 -8.73 -6.72 12.58
CA ARG A 81 -9.39 -6.82 13.87
C ARG A 81 -8.76 -7.90 14.76
N ASN A 82 -8.52 -9.09 14.22
CA ASN A 82 -7.88 -10.19 14.94
C ASN A 82 -6.49 -9.79 15.44
N LEU A 83 -5.67 -9.20 14.54
CA LEU A 83 -4.35 -8.67 14.89
C LEU A 83 -4.45 -7.61 16.00
N ALA A 84 -5.38 -6.67 15.87
CA ALA A 84 -5.54 -5.57 16.83
C ALA A 84 -5.90 -6.08 18.23
N VAL A 85 -6.85 -7.02 18.35
CA VAL A 85 -7.23 -7.63 19.64
C VAL A 85 -6.02 -8.29 20.30
N ILE A 86 -5.33 -9.16 19.57
CA ILE A 86 -4.25 -9.97 20.14
C ILE A 86 -3.03 -9.10 20.47
N THR A 87 -2.67 -8.15 19.60
CA THR A 87 -1.54 -7.24 19.87
C THR A 87 -1.83 -6.29 21.03
N ALA A 88 -3.08 -5.84 21.20
CA ALA A 88 -3.47 -5.03 22.35
C ALA A 88 -3.37 -5.80 23.68
N GLU A 89 -3.89 -7.04 23.73
CA GLU A 89 -3.80 -7.92 24.92
C GLU A 89 -2.35 -8.13 25.39
N LEU A 90 -1.42 -8.17 24.43
CA LEU A 90 0.00 -8.41 24.68
C LEU A 90 0.86 -7.12 24.72
N ASN A 91 0.22 -5.95 24.65
CA ASN A 91 0.88 -4.63 24.62
C ASN A 91 1.92 -4.48 23.50
N ILE A 92 1.63 -5.07 22.33
CA ILE A 92 2.46 -5.05 21.11
C ILE A 92 1.97 -3.94 20.20
N ALA A 93 2.89 -3.21 19.54
CA ALA A 93 2.54 -2.21 18.53
C ALA A 93 2.05 -2.89 17.24
N LEU A 94 1.06 -2.27 16.55
CA LEU A 94 0.52 -2.76 15.30
C LEU A 94 0.60 -1.68 14.22
N VAL A 95 1.29 -1.98 13.11
CA VAL A 95 1.23 -1.18 11.88
C VAL A 95 0.21 -1.81 10.94
N GLN A 96 -0.84 -1.05 10.59
CA GLN A 96 -1.83 -1.44 9.60
C GLN A 96 -1.63 -0.66 8.32
N VAL A 97 -1.27 -1.35 7.24
CA VAL A 97 -1.17 -0.71 5.92
C VAL A 97 -2.57 -0.49 5.35
N SER A 98 -2.83 0.75 4.93
CA SER A 98 -4.11 1.17 4.35
C SER A 98 -3.90 1.89 3.00
N THR A 99 -4.91 2.62 2.52
CA THR A 99 -5.00 3.09 1.15
C THR A 99 -5.63 4.48 1.05
N ASP A 100 -5.31 5.20 -0.02
CA ASP A 100 -5.98 6.41 -0.48
C ASP A 100 -7.47 6.20 -0.85
N TYR A 101 -7.88 4.98 -1.16
CA TYR A 101 -9.28 4.62 -1.47
C TYR A 101 -10.25 4.79 -0.29
N VAL A 102 -9.77 5.13 0.89
CA VAL A 102 -10.63 5.52 2.02
C VAL A 102 -11.31 6.87 1.81
N PHE A 103 -10.81 7.69 0.88
CA PHE A 103 -11.39 8.98 0.51
C PHE A 103 -12.35 8.86 -0.67
N ASP A 104 -13.19 9.90 -0.88
CA ASP A 104 -14.19 9.89 -1.96
C ASP A 104 -13.61 10.19 -3.36
N GLY A 105 -12.40 10.71 -3.41
CA GLY A 105 -11.72 11.02 -4.66
C GLY A 105 -12.23 12.27 -5.38
N THR A 106 -12.98 13.14 -4.70
CA THR A 106 -13.54 14.39 -5.26
C THR A 106 -12.79 15.65 -4.83
N GLY A 107 -11.69 15.48 -4.08
CA GLY A 107 -10.87 16.58 -3.59
C GLY A 107 -10.26 17.42 -4.71
N ASN A 108 -9.94 18.66 -4.40
CA ASN A 108 -9.21 19.60 -5.27
C ASN A 108 -7.85 20.02 -4.65
N ARG A 109 -7.50 19.43 -3.53
CA ARG A 109 -6.23 19.56 -2.83
C ARG A 109 -5.80 18.18 -2.28
N PRO A 110 -4.51 17.98 -1.96
CA PRO A 110 -4.07 16.76 -1.29
C PRO A 110 -4.82 16.50 0.01
N TYR A 111 -5.18 15.23 0.25
CA TYR A 111 -5.83 14.79 1.47
C TYR A 111 -4.84 14.70 2.62
N HIS A 112 -5.24 15.21 3.78
CA HIS A 112 -4.57 15.05 5.07
C HIS A 112 -5.19 13.91 5.88
N GLU A 113 -4.49 13.45 6.91
CA GLU A 113 -4.92 12.35 7.78
C GLU A 113 -6.28 12.58 8.43
N ASN A 114 -6.59 13.84 8.77
CA ASN A 114 -7.82 14.25 9.44
C ASN A 114 -8.97 14.59 8.48
N ASP A 115 -8.76 14.50 7.18
CA ASP A 115 -9.85 14.72 6.22
C ASP A 115 -10.89 13.60 6.33
N GLN A 116 -12.15 13.94 6.10
CA GLN A 116 -13.26 13.00 6.21
C GLN A 116 -13.10 11.87 5.19
N THR A 117 -13.12 10.63 5.67
CA THR A 117 -13.15 9.44 4.82
C THR A 117 -14.55 9.19 4.28
N ASN A 118 -14.65 8.79 3.00
CA ASN A 118 -15.90 8.44 2.32
C ASN A 118 -15.64 7.50 1.13
N PRO A 119 -15.24 6.24 1.37
CA PRO A 119 -14.83 5.31 0.32
C PRO A 119 -15.97 4.99 -0.65
N GLN A 120 -15.67 5.00 -1.96
CA GLN A 120 -16.64 4.81 -3.03
C GLN A 120 -16.61 3.40 -3.63
N SER A 121 -15.70 2.52 -3.18
CA SER A 121 -15.56 1.14 -3.63
C SER A 121 -15.65 0.15 -2.47
N VAL A 122 -15.97 -1.11 -2.74
CA VAL A 122 -15.93 -2.20 -1.73
C VAL A 122 -14.54 -2.31 -1.13
N TYR A 123 -13.48 -2.26 -1.95
CA TYR A 123 -12.11 -2.26 -1.47
C TYR A 123 -11.84 -1.14 -0.46
N GLY A 124 -12.20 0.10 -0.80
CA GLY A 124 -12.03 1.25 0.10
C GLY A 124 -12.82 1.09 1.40
N ARG A 125 -14.09 0.64 1.33
CA ARG A 125 -14.93 0.37 2.51
C ARG A 125 -14.34 -0.70 3.41
N SER A 126 -13.85 -1.81 2.84
CA SER A 126 -13.25 -2.91 3.60
C SER A 126 -11.95 -2.48 4.30
N LYS A 127 -11.11 -1.68 3.62
CA LYS A 127 -9.88 -1.14 4.20
C LYS A 127 -10.17 -0.15 5.35
N LEU A 128 -11.15 0.75 5.16
CA LEU A 128 -11.55 1.68 6.21
C LEU A 128 -12.12 0.96 7.44
N ALA A 129 -12.90 -0.08 7.25
CA ALA A 129 -13.39 -0.90 8.38
C ALA A 129 -12.23 -1.52 9.18
N GLY A 130 -11.17 -1.98 8.49
CA GLY A 130 -9.95 -2.46 9.16
C GLY A 130 -9.23 -1.36 9.94
N GLU A 131 -9.11 -0.14 9.38
CA GLU A 131 -8.57 1.02 10.12
C GLU A 131 -9.35 1.29 11.41
N GLN A 132 -10.68 1.29 11.32
CA GLN A 132 -11.56 1.57 12.47
C GLN A 132 -11.43 0.52 13.57
N PHE A 133 -11.34 -0.77 13.21
CA PHE A 133 -11.07 -1.83 14.20
C PHE A 133 -9.70 -1.65 14.85
N VAL A 134 -8.66 -1.40 14.08
CA VAL A 134 -7.31 -1.21 14.62
C VAL A 134 -7.25 -0.01 15.56
N ALA A 135 -7.79 1.13 15.14
CA ALA A 135 -7.79 2.35 15.95
C ALA A 135 -8.58 2.21 17.26
N SER A 136 -9.71 1.47 17.23
CA SER A 136 -10.56 1.30 18.41
C SER A 136 -10.06 0.24 19.41
N LEU A 137 -9.31 -0.78 18.93
CA LEU A 137 -8.94 -1.94 19.72
C LEU A 137 -7.49 -1.92 20.24
N ASN A 138 -6.56 -1.32 19.49
CA ASN A 138 -5.17 -1.23 19.93
C ASN A 138 -4.70 0.23 20.01
N PRO A 139 -4.46 0.79 21.21
CA PRO A 139 -3.97 2.15 21.37
C PRO A 139 -2.55 2.36 20.83
N ARG A 140 -1.77 1.27 20.65
CA ARG A 140 -0.40 1.30 20.11
C ARG A 140 -0.41 0.98 18.62
N HIS A 141 -1.16 1.73 17.83
CA HIS A 141 -1.30 1.50 16.40
C HIS A 141 -0.69 2.60 15.55
N PHE A 142 -0.21 2.19 14.38
CA PHE A 142 0.10 3.07 13.26
C PHE A 142 -0.76 2.63 12.06
N ILE A 143 -1.60 3.51 11.56
CA ILE A 143 -2.34 3.29 10.31
C ILE A 143 -1.58 4.01 9.21
N ALA A 144 -0.94 3.27 8.31
CA ALA A 144 -0.13 3.78 7.22
C ALA A 144 -0.93 3.78 5.93
N ARG A 145 -1.55 4.91 5.57
CA ARG A 145 -2.24 5.09 4.29
C ARG A 145 -1.22 5.39 3.20
N THR A 146 -1.27 4.62 2.13
CA THR A 146 -0.40 4.78 0.96
C THR A 146 -1.21 4.79 -0.33
N ALA A 147 -0.59 5.11 -1.47
CA ALA A 147 -1.24 5.17 -2.77
C ALA A 147 -0.35 4.57 -3.86
N TRP A 148 -0.95 3.94 -4.88
CA TRP A 148 -0.31 3.52 -6.12
C TRP A 148 1.02 2.78 -5.90
N LEU A 149 1.03 1.81 -4.97
CA LEU A 149 2.21 1.07 -4.56
C LEU A 149 2.76 0.21 -5.70
N TYR A 150 4.07 0.28 -5.92
CA TYR A 150 4.77 -0.55 -6.88
C TYR A 150 6.16 -0.96 -6.37
N HIS A 151 6.68 -2.07 -6.89
CA HIS A 151 7.99 -2.61 -6.56
C HIS A 151 8.56 -3.41 -7.73
N HIS A 152 9.89 -3.46 -7.84
CA HIS A 152 10.56 -4.33 -8.80
C HIS A 152 10.53 -5.81 -8.35
N GLU A 153 10.40 -6.06 -7.04
CA GLU A 153 10.25 -7.39 -6.44
C GLU A 153 8.89 -7.58 -5.74
N PRO A 154 8.47 -8.83 -5.51
CA PRO A 154 8.98 -10.03 -6.20
C PRO A 154 8.72 -9.96 -7.71
N ALA A 155 9.52 -10.69 -8.50
CA ALA A 155 9.48 -10.59 -9.97
C ALA A 155 8.09 -10.84 -10.57
N ASN A 156 7.31 -11.75 -9.97
CA ASN A 156 5.95 -12.11 -10.40
C ASN A 156 4.85 -11.16 -9.87
N ALA A 157 5.17 -10.20 -8.99
CA ALA A 157 4.17 -9.25 -8.51
C ALA A 157 3.70 -8.34 -9.64
N LYS A 158 2.38 -8.26 -9.80
CA LYS A 158 1.75 -7.37 -10.77
C LYS A 158 1.63 -5.97 -10.16
N ASN A 159 2.10 -4.97 -10.89
CA ASN A 159 1.87 -3.56 -10.58
C ASN A 159 1.78 -2.75 -11.88
N PHE A 160 1.38 -1.50 -11.77
CA PHE A 160 1.16 -0.67 -12.94
C PHE A 160 2.42 -0.46 -13.79
N PRO A 161 3.59 -0.05 -13.25
CA PRO A 161 4.81 0.08 -14.05
C PRO A 161 5.19 -1.18 -14.81
N LYS A 162 5.18 -2.35 -14.17
CA LYS A 162 5.45 -3.65 -14.83
C LYS A 162 4.43 -3.95 -15.93
N THR A 163 3.16 -3.65 -15.69
CA THR A 163 2.09 -3.83 -16.68
C THR A 163 2.32 -2.96 -17.91
N MET A 164 2.77 -1.72 -17.73
CA MET A 164 3.09 -0.83 -18.86
C MET A 164 4.33 -1.28 -19.60
N LEU A 165 5.40 -1.70 -18.91
CA LEU A 165 6.58 -2.26 -19.56
C LEU A 165 6.28 -3.51 -20.39
N ALA A 166 5.38 -4.37 -19.92
CA ALA A 166 4.93 -5.54 -20.69
C ALA A 166 4.20 -5.18 -22.00
N GLN A 167 3.73 -3.93 -22.14
CA GLN A 167 3.07 -3.41 -23.33
C GLN A 167 4.01 -2.59 -24.23
N SER A 168 5.26 -2.45 -23.88
CA SER A 168 6.28 -1.64 -24.62
C SER A 168 6.55 -2.08 -26.06
N HIS A 169 6.08 -3.25 -26.47
CA HIS A 169 6.18 -3.78 -27.83
C HIS A 169 5.06 -3.29 -28.78
N ARG A 170 4.05 -2.58 -28.26
CA ARG A 170 2.92 -2.07 -29.05
C ARG A 170 3.29 -0.76 -29.75
N ALA A 171 2.56 -0.42 -30.82
CA ALA A 171 2.70 0.87 -31.49
C ALA A 171 2.24 2.03 -30.58
N SER A 172 1.11 1.84 -29.88
CA SER A 172 0.61 2.80 -28.89
C SER A 172 -0.12 2.10 -27.72
N VAL A 173 -0.25 2.83 -26.61
CA VAL A 173 -1.05 2.44 -25.44
C VAL A 173 -1.91 3.62 -25.01
N LYS A 174 -3.20 3.36 -24.72
CA LYS A 174 -4.09 4.36 -24.11
C LYS A 174 -3.99 4.28 -22.59
N VAL A 175 -3.81 5.43 -21.93
CA VAL A 175 -3.64 5.51 -20.49
C VAL A 175 -4.47 6.66 -19.91
N VAL A 176 -5.16 6.40 -18.82
CA VAL A 176 -6.03 7.36 -18.13
C VAL A 176 -5.25 8.59 -17.66
N ASN A 177 -5.76 9.79 -17.96
CA ASN A 177 -5.13 11.09 -17.66
C ASN A 177 -5.97 12.01 -16.77
N ASP A 178 -7.12 11.55 -16.27
CA ASP A 178 -8.03 12.29 -15.40
C ASP A 178 -8.11 11.70 -13.98
N GLN A 179 -7.14 10.86 -13.60
CA GLN A 179 -6.94 10.35 -12.25
C GLN A 179 -5.59 10.82 -11.73
N TYR A 180 -5.61 11.55 -10.61
CA TYR A 180 -4.44 12.10 -9.94
C TYR A 180 -4.14 11.34 -8.66
N GLY A 181 -2.89 10.96 -8.44
CA GLY A 181 -2.43 10.24 -7.25
C GLY A 181 -0.95 10.41 -6.97
N SER A 182 -0.47 9.70 -5.96
CA SER A 182 0.91 9.73 -5.48
C SER A 182 1.54 8.34 -5.63
N PRO A 183 2.26 8.05 -6.74
CA PRO A 183 2.93 6.76 -6.88
C PRO A 183 3.95 6.53 -5.76
N THR A 184 3.92 5.35 -5.17
CA THR A 184 4.76 5.02 -4.01
C THR A 184 5.62 3.80 -4.30
N TYR A 185 6.94 3.99 -4.27
CA TYR A 185 7.90 2.91 -4.39
C TYR A 185 8.02 2.16 -3.07
N ALA A 186 7.84 0.84 -3.09
CA ALA A 186 7.73 0.03 -1.87
C ALA A 186 8.97 0.10 -0.94
N PRO A 187 10.22 0.16 -1.41
CA PRO A 187 11.37 0.40 -0.54
C PRO A 187 11.28 1.71 0.24
N HIS A 188 10.86 2.83 -0.37
CA HIS A 188 10.69 4.11 0.32
C HIS A 188 9.59 4.02 1.40
N LEU A 189 8.48 3.33 1.10
CA LEU A 189 7.44 3.08 2.10
C LEU A 189 7.97 2.20 3.24
N ALA A 190 8.75 1.17 2.93
CA ALA A 190 9.36 0.30 3.94
C ALA A 190 10.29 1.08 4.87
N GLU A 191 11.13 1.97 4.33
CA GLU A 191 12.00 2.86 5.12
C GLU A 191 11.19 3.81 6.02
N ALA A 192 10.09 4.37 5.49
CA ALA A 192 9.20 5.23 6.25
C ALA A 192 8.54 4.47 7.41
N VAL A 193 8.03 3.26 7.17
CA VAL A 193 7.49 2.38 8.21
C VAL A 193 8.56 2.00 9.22
N ALA A 194 9.79 1.67 8.78
CA ALA A 194 10.90 1.32 9.66
C ALA A 194 11.29 2.47 10.61
N ARG A 195 11.22 3.71 10.14
CA ARG A 195 11.41 4.90 11.00
C ARG A 195 10.23 5.11 11.95
N LEU A 196 9.01 4.92 11.48
CA LEU A 196 7.80 5.15 12.27
C LEU A 196 7.71 4.22 13.49
N ILE A 197 8.05 2.94 13.33
CA ILE A 197 8.01 1.95 14.43
C ILE A 197 9.07 2.17 15.52
N GLU A 198 10.06 3.04 15.31
CA GLU A 198 11.01 3.49 16.33
C GLU A 198 10.39 4.54 17.26
N THR A 199 9.25 5.10 16.88
CA THR A 199 8.57 6.13 17.65
C THR A 199 7.48 5.52 18.55
N GLN A 200 6.91 6.35 19.41
CA GLN A 200 5.67 6.04 20.14
C GLN A 200 4.54 6.99 19.73
N SER A 201 4.70 7.67 18.60
CA SER A 201 3.71 8.61 18.06
C SER A 201 2.65 7.84 17.29
N TYR A 202 1.78 7.15 18.05
CA TYR A 202 0.71 6.33 17.48
C TYR A 202 -0.34 7.18 16.77
N GLY A 203 -1.00 6.62 15.75
CA GLY A 203 -2.05 7.30 15.01
C GLY A 203 -2.08 6.98 13.52
N VAL A 204 -2.72 7.87 12.74
CA VAL A 204 -2.86 7.74 11.28
C VAL A 204 -1.77 8.55 10.60
N TYR A 205 -1.15 7.98 9.58
CA TYR A 205 -0.08 8.58 8.79
C TYR A 205 -0.34 8.41 7.30
N HIS A 206 -0.09 9.46 6.51
CA HIS A 206 -0.02 9.37 5.07
C HIS A 206 1.42 9.14 4.64
N LEU A 207 1.71 7.95 4.13
CA LEU A 207 3.02 7.51 3.68
C LEU A 207 2.98 7.20 2.18
N ALA A 208 3.05 8.23 1.35
CA ALA A 208 3.01 8.12 -0.11
C ALA A 208 4.16 8.89 -0.74
N GLY A 209 4.53 8.56 -1.97
CA GLY A 209 5.55 9.28 -2.73
C GLY A 209 5.19 10.77 -2.85
N GLY A 210 6.17 11.65 -2.65
CA GLY A 210 5.96 13.09 -2.69
C GLY A 210 5.50 13.58 -4.07
N GLY A 211 4.61 14.57 -4.09
CA GLY A 211 4.07 15.14 -5.32
C GLY A 211 2.84 14.40 -5.84
N GLN A 212 2.43 14.78 -7.06
CA GLN A 212 1.26 14.20 -7.74
C GLN A 212 1.55 13.95 -9.21
N THR A 213 0.87 12.96 -9.79
CA THR A 213 0.92 12.70 -11.23
C THR A 213 -0.36 12.00 -11.69
N THR A 214 -0.52 11.80 -13.00
CA THR A 214 -1.55 10.93 -13.58
C THR A 214 -0.94 9.59 -14.01
N TRP A 215 -1.77 8.57 -14.24
CA TRP A 215 -1.30 7.31 -14.82
C TRP A 215 -0.64 7.52 -16.18
N PHE A 216 -1.15 8.48 -16.97
CA PHE A 216 -0.60 8.86 -18.26
C PHE A 216 0.82 9.42 -18.13
N ASP A 217 1.04 10.41 -17.28
CA ASP A 217 2.36 11.03 -17.10
C ASP A 217 3.35 10.07 -16.44
N LEU A 218 2.90 9.25 -15.48
CA LEU A 218 3.70 8.17 -14.91
C LEU A 218 4.20 7.21 -16.01
N THR A 219 3.32 6.81 -16.94
CA THR A 219 3.70 5.94 -18.06
C THR A 219 4.69 6.61 -19.01
N ARG A 220 4.46 7.88 -19.35
CA ARG A 220 5.40 8.64 -20.19
C ARG A 220 6.78 8.70 -19.57
N ARG A 221 6.85 9.01 -18.26
CA ARG A 221 8.12 9.07 -17.55
C ARG A 221 8.79 7.70 -17.45
N LEU A 222 8.03 6.63 -17.19
CA LEU A 222 8.52 5.25 -17.19
C LEU A 222 9.15 4.89 -18.54
N TYR A 223 8.45 5.15 -19.65
CA TYR A 223 8.93 4.83 -20.98
C TYR A 223 10.19 5.63 -21.36
N GLN A 224 10.29 6.89 -20.94
CA GLN A 224 11.52 7.68 -21.10
C GLN A 224 12.73 7.03 -20.41
N LEU A 225 12.55 6.54 -19.16
CA LEU A 225 13.61 5.90 -18.39
C LEU A 225 14.11 4.58 -19.01
N PHE A 226 13.23 3.87 -19.72
CA PHE A 226 13.57 2.62 -20.42
C PHE A 226 13.89 2.79 -21.91
N GLY A 227 13.88 4.00 -22.46
CA GLY A 227 14.10 4.24 -23.89
C GLY A 227 13.01 3.64 -24.79
N VAL A 228 11.81 3.40 -24.26
CA VAL A 228 10.66 2.81 -24.99
C VAL A 228 10.06 3.85 -25.92
N GLN A 229 9.83 3.46 -27.20
CA GLN A 229 9.32 4.35 -28.25
C GLN A 229 7.80 4.25 -28.46
N THR A 230 7.12 3.36 -27.73
CA THR A 230 5.65 3.19 -27.79
C THR A 230 4.96 4.51 -27.48
N ALA A 231 4.07 4.95 -28.36
CA ALA A 231 3.30 6.17 -28.15
C ALA A 231 2.33 5.98 -26.94
N VAL A 232 2.31 6.95 -26.03
CA VAL A 232 1.34 6.98 -24.92
C VAL A 232 0.25 7.98 -25.28
N GLU A 233 -0.97 7.51 -25.41
CA GLU A 233 -2.14 8.31 -25.77
C GLU A 233 -3.02 8.52 -24.51
N PRO A 234 -3.42 9.75 -24.19
CA PRO A 234 -4.30 10.00 -23.07
C PRO A 234 -5.72 9.50 -23.38
N CYS A 235 -6.39 8.98 -22.36
CA CYS A 235 -7.83 8.71 -22.39
C CYS A 235 -8.48 9.15 -21.05
N THR A 236 -9.80 9.22 -21.04
CA THR A 236 -10.55 9.50 -19.83
C THR A 236 -10.90 8.20 -19.07
N THR A 237 -11.29 8.33 -17.82
CA THR A 237 -11.82 7.21 -17.01
C THR A 237 -13.06 6.58 -17.68
N ASP A 238 -13.93 7.40 -18.28
CA ASP A 238 -15.14 6.93 -18.96
C ASP A 238 -14.84 6.10 -20.22
N GLU A 239 -13.71 6.38 -20.89
CA GLU A 239 -13.23 5.55 -22.03
C GLU A 239 -12.62 4.23 -21.59
N PHE A 240 -12.33 4.07 -20.28
CA PHE A 240 -11.73 2.87 -19.72
C PHE A 240 -12.51 2.35 -18.49
N PRO A 241 -13.79 1.98 -18.65
CA PRO A 241 -14.65 1.62 -17.52
C PRO A 241 -14.11 0.42 -16.74
N ARG A 242 -14.24 0.50 -15.40
CA ARG A 242 -13.86 -0.55 -14.46
C ARG A 242 -15.02 -0.87 -13.52
N PRO A 243 -15.11 -2.09 -12.98
CA PRO A 243 -16.13 -2.46 -12.00
C PRO A 243 -16.12 -1.55 -10.76
N ALA A 244 -14.96 -1.32 -10.18
CA ALA A 244 -14.82 -0.43 -9.03
C ALA A 244 -14.61 1.02 -9.47
N LYS A 245 -15.31 1.94 -8.82
CA LYS A 245 -15.11 3.38 -9.02
C LYS A 245 -13.71 3.78 -8.59
N ARG A 246 -12.98 4.46 -9.48
CA ARG A 246 -11.64 5.01 -9.21
C ARG A 246 -11.76 6.47 -8.76
N PRO A 247 -10.97 6.90 -7.75
CA PRO A 247 -10.93 8.31 -7.37
C PRO A 247 -10.32 9.14 -8.51
N ALA A 248 -10.97 10.27 -8.84
CA ALA A 248 -10.39 11.22 -9.79
C ALA A 248 -9.19 11.97 -9.17
N TYR A 249 -9.22 12.16 -7.86
CA TYR A 249 -8.13 12.79 -7.11
C TYR A 249 -7.90 12.05 -5.79
N SER A 250 -6.73 11.44 -5.61
CA SER A 250 -6.39 10.71 -4.39
C SER A 250 -4.98 11.02 -3.85
N VAL A 251 -4.47 12.20 -4.19
CA VAL A 251 -3.15 12.65 -3.73
C VAL A 251 -3.14 12.76 -2.21
N LEU A 252 -2.15 12.15 -1.57
CA LEU A 252 -1.95 12.18 -0.13
C LEU A 252 -0.84 13.18 0.23
N THR A 253 -1.03 13.87 1.34
CA THR A 253 0.00 14.69 1.99
C THR A 253 -0.09 14.51 3.50
N THR A 254 0.91 14.96 4.25
CA THR A 254 0.93 14.80 5.71
C THR A 254 1.22 16.11 6.41
N ASN A 255 0.54 16.33 7.52
CA ASN A 255 0.87 17.31 8.55
C ASN A 255 1.00 16.66 9.94
N GLN A 256 1.06 15.34 9.98
CA GLN A 256 1.23 14.56 11.21
C GLN A 256 2.66 14.66 11.72
N GLU A 257 2.83 14.82 13.05
CA GLU A 257 4.13 14.80 13.69
C GLU A 257 4.41 13.45 14.38
N PRO A 258 5.63 12.89 14.25
CA PRO A 258 6.75 13.39 13.43
C PRO A 258 6.47 13.25 11.93
N GLN A 259 6.88 14.23 11.13
CA GLN A 259 6.76 14.13 9.69
C GLN A 259 7.65 13.03 9.13
N VAL A 260 7.03 12.01 8.54
CA VAL A 260 7.73 10.93 7.84
C VAL A 260 7.46 11.09 6.35
N LEU A 261 8.27 11.93 5.71
CA LEU A 261 8.15 12.21 4.28
C LEU A 261 8.90 11.15 3.46
N LEU A 262 8.27 10.71 2.37
CA LEU A 262 8.89 9.91 1.35
C LEU A 262 9.49 10.82 0.25
N PRO A 263 10.50 10.33 -0.50
CA PRO A 263 11.02 11.04 -1.66
C PRO A 263 9.94 11.35 -2.71
N PRO A 264 10.15 12.35 -3.60
CA PRO A 264 9.29 12.58 -4.76
C PRO A 264 9.09 11.30 -5.57
N TRP A 265 7.89 11.13 -6.17
CA TRP A 265 7.56 9.92 -6.92
C TRP A 265 8.52 9.66 -8.09
N GLU A 266 9.09 10.70 -8.70
CA GLU A 266 10.07 10.59 -9.79
C GLU A 266 11.36 9.89 -9.35
N VAL A 267 11.78 10.13 -8.11
CA VAL A 267 12.96 9.48 -7.51
C VAL A 267 12.68 7.97 -7.38
N GLY A 268 11.55 7.60 -6.80
CA GLY A 268 11.16 6.20 -6.66
C GLY A 268 11.02 5.49 -8.00
N LEU A 269 10.48 6.18 -9.04
CA LEU A 269 10.37 5.61 -10.37
C LEU A 269 11.74 5.41 -11.04
N SER A 270 12.68 6.32 -10.81
CA SER A 270 14.05 6.20 -11.33
C SER A 270 14.80 5.04 -10.66
N GLU A 271 14.66 4.88 -9.35
CA GLU A 271 15.24 3.75 -8.62
C GLU A 271 14.63 2.41 -9.03
N PHE A 272 13.31 2.36 -9.23
CA PHE A 272 12.62 1.20 -9.81
C PHE A 272 13.21 0.84 -11.18
N ALA A 273 13.40 1.84 -12.06
CA ALA A 273 13.95 1.61 -13.39
C ALA A 273 15.39 1.05 -13.33
N ASN A 274 16.23 1.63 -12.49
CA ASN A 274 17.60 1.15 -12.28
C ASN A 274 17.62 -0.30 -11.76
N ALA A 275 16.80 -0.62 -10.77
CA ALA A 275 16.71 -1.98 -10.23
C ALA A 275 16.24 -3.00 -11.27
N MET A 276 15.23 -2.65 -12.09
CA MET A 276 14.73 -3.53 -13.15
C MET A 276 15.78 -3.79 -14.25
N GLN A 277 16.61 -2.78 -14.59
CA GLN A 277 17.66 -2.91 -15.62
C GLN A 277 18.87 -3.73 -15.14
N GLN A 278 19.10 -3.82 -13.83
CA GLN A 278 20.18 -4.65 -13.27
C GLN A 278 19.84 -6.16 -13.23
N VAL A 279 18.56 -6.51 -13.27
CA VAL A 279 18.07 -7.89 -13.22
C VAL A 279 17.84 -8.46 -14.64
N SER A 280 17.82 -7.62 -15.67
CA SER A 280 17.64 -7.99 -17.09
C SER A 280 18.97 -8.33 -17.76
#